data_c0be7b40050e8560871a55e710b20949
#
_entry.id   c0be7b40050e8560871a55e710b20949
#
_cell.length_a   1.000
_cell.length_b   1.000
_cell.length_c   1.000
_cell.angle_alpha   90.00
_cell.angle_beta   90.00
_cell.angle_gamma   90.00
#
_symmetry.space_group_name_H-M   'P 1'
#
loop_
_entity.id
_entity.type
_entity.pdbx_description
1 polymer ?
#
loop_
_entity_poly.entity_id
_entity_poly.type
_entity_poly.pdbx_seq_one_letter_code
_entity_poly.pdbx_strand_id
1 'polypeptide(L)'
;MIFRLAKMKFRIRSSCVPLTAAVCLFLPSICNAFAPSPLSNLPTTTATSPTTLAAIGIRSTLSRVRDSLTSKERSREQLKIGIAGFYDRSSKLWEDVWGEHMHHGYYIPEDRTDHQQAQVDLIDEVLKWADVPTGAGEDGTGSPLLPTKCVDVGCGIGGSSRHIARKYGCTANGITLSPYQAQRGNELAKEQNIDNLAQFQVADALDMPFEDNSFDLVWSLESGEHMPDKRKFLDELFRVAMPGGRIIIVTWCHRDLEPGEKGLTRKEEKLLAKINRSYYLPRWCSVDNYVEIIEELGGKDVKREDWSYIIAPFWKAVIKSSLNLKSLLGLAKSGFSTQRGAYAMFLMLRGFNKGLIKFGLITCRKPSSES
;
A
#
# COMPACT_ATOMS: atom_id res chain seq x y z
N MET A 1 -21.63 26.41 -21.39
CA MET A 1 -22.47 26.29 -20.18
C MET A 1 -21.53 25.87 -19.07
N ILE A 2 -21.17 26.83 -18.24
CA ILE A 2 -20.00 26.80 -17.35
C ILE A 2 -20.40 26.09 -16.04
N PHE A 3 -19.80 24.93 -15.75
CA PHE A 3 -19.96 24.27 -14.47
C PHE A 3 -19.04 24.92 -13.42
N ARG A 4 -19.65 25.67 -12.49
CA ARG A 4 -19.02 26.08 -11.23
C ARG A 4 -19.01 24.89 -10.27
N LEU A 5 -17.86 24.26 -10.05
CA LEU A 5 -17.66 23.33 -8.95
C LEU A 5 -17.50 24.12 -7.65
N ALA A 6 -18.48 23.99 -6.76
CA ALA A 6 -18.47 24.57 -5.43
C ALA A 6 -17.43 23.85 -4.56
N LYS A 7 -16.49 24.62 -4.01
CA LYS A 7 -15.59 24.18 -2.94
C LYS A 7 -16.40 23.91 -1.66
N MET A 8 -16.80 22.68 -1.41
CA MET A 8 -17.37 22.27 -0.15
C MET A 8 -16.27 22.15 0.91
N LYS A 9 -16.13 23.18 1.73
CA LYS A 9 -15.35 23.11 2.97
C LYS A 9 -16.12 22.30 4.00
N PHE A 10 -15.74 21.07 4.26
CA PHE A 10 -16.25 20.29 5.38
C PHE A 10 -15.74 20.88 6.69
N ARG A 11 -16.61 21.60 7.38
CA ARG A 11 -16.43 22.04 8.76
C ARG A 11 -17.04 20.98 9.69
N ILE A 12 -16.22 20.05 10.20
CA ILE A 12 -16.63 19.21 11.32
C ILE A 12 -16.63 20.09 12.57
N ARG A 13 -17.81 20.33 13.14
CA ARG A 13 -17.93 20.98 14.45
C ARG A 13 -17.22 20.13 15.49
N SER A 14 -16.27 20.73 16.18
CA SER A 14 -15.53 20.12 17.29
C SER A 14 -16.45 20.02 18.51
N SER A 15 -17.05 18.84 18.70
CA SER A 15 -17.39 18.37 20.03
C SER A 15 -16.20 17.50 20.50
N CYS A 16 -15.46 18.04 21.47
CA CYS A 16 -14.32 17.36 22.07
C CYS A 16 -14.79 16.10 22.81
N VAL A 17 -14.71 14.96 22.13
CA VAL A 17 -14.60 13.66 22.77
C VAL A 17 -13.14 13.25 22.58
N PRO A 18 -12.43 12.74 23.60
CA PRO A 18 -11.02 12.39 23.44
C PRO A 18 -10.91 11.27 22.39
N LEU A 19 -10.46 11.63 21.21
CA LEU A 19 -10.32 10.81 20.00
C LEU A 19 -9.32 9.67 20.19
N THR A 20 -8.59 9.66 21.30
CA THR A 20 -7.57 8.67 21.63
C THR A 20 -8.12 7.27 21.93
N ALA A 21 -9.39 7.14 22.28
CA ALA A 21 -10.00 5.86 22.62
C ALA A 21 -10.58 5.10 21.42
N ALA A 22 -10.91 5.80 20.32
CA ALA A 22 -11.71 5.23 19.24
C ALA A 22 -10.90 4.50 18.15
N VAL A 23 -9.64 4.87 17.98
CA VAL A 23 -8.78 4.33 16.90
C VAL A 23 -8.16 2.97 17.25
N CYS A 24 -8.26 2.58 18.51
CA CYS A 24 -7.52 1.46 19.07
C CYS A 24 -8.18 0.08 18.95
N LEU A 25 -9.25 -0.10 18.22
CA LEU A 25 -10.17 -1.20 18.47
C LEU A 25 -10.29 -2.30 17.42
N PHE A 26 -9.71 -2.09 16.27
CA PHE A 26 -9.54 -3.15 15.26
C PHE A 26 -8.25 -3.97 15.45
N LEU A 27 -7.55 -3.78 16.55
CA LEU A 27 -6.15 -4.09 16.66
C LEU A 27 -5.73 -5.28 17.56
N PRO A 28 -6.57 -6.05 18.26
CA PRO A 28 -6.03 -7.20 18.97
C PRO A 28 -5.27 -8.17 18.05
N SER A 29 -5.67 -8.21 16.80
CA SER A 29 -5.13 -9.14 15.83
C SER A 29 -4.04 -8.55 14.92
N ILE A 30 -4.10 -7.26 14.57
CA ILE A 30 -3.02 -6.58 13.82
C ILE A 30 -1.74 -6.46 14.69
N CYS A 31 -1.88 -6.50 15.99
CA CYS A 31 -0.80 -6.22 16.93
C CYS A 31 0.18 -7.35 17.16
N ASN A 32 -0.22 -8.58 16.96
CA ASN A 32 0.74 -9.69 16.93
C ASN A 32 1.72 -9.55 15.74
N ALA A 33 1.33 -8.81 14.70
CA ALA A 33 2.19 -8.51 13.57
C ALA A 33 3.35 -7.53 13.89
N PHE A 34 3.24 -6.76 15.00
CA PHE A 34 4.25 -5.77 15.38
C PHE A 34 5.17 -6.20 16.54
N ALA A 35 4.97 -7.40 17.11
CA ALA A 35 5.86 -7.92 18.13
C ALA A 35 7.21 -8.35 17.54
N PRO A 36 8.35 -7.94 18.11
CA PRO A 36 9.63 -8.49 17.71
C PRO A 36 9.69 -9.98 18.09
N SER A 37 10.14 -10.82 17.16
CA SER A 37 10.41 -12.23 17.44
C SER A 37 11.35 -12.37 18.63
N PRO A 38 11.13 -13.31 19.55
CA PRO A 38 12.11 -13.61 20.57
C PRO A 38 13.36 -14.18 19.89
N LEU A 39 14.48 -13.49 20.05
CA LEU A 39 15.80 -14.02 19.70
C LEU A 39 16.09 -15.20 20.65
N SER A 40 15.95 -16.41 20.15
CA SER A 40 16.48 -17.61 20.78
C SER A 40 18.00 -17.61 20.59
N ASN A 41 18.71 -17.82 21.71
CA ASN A 41 20.13 -18.07 21.88
C ASN A 41 21.03 -16.86 22.17
N LEU A 42 21.18 -16.60 23.49
CA LEU A 42 22.36 -15.99 24.07
C LEU A 42 22.81 -16.83 25.29
N PRO A 43 24.11 -17.03 25.48
CA PRO A 43 24.63 -17.90 26.52
C PRO A 43 24.46 -17.28 27.92
N THR A 44 24.18 -18.14 28.90
CA THR A 44 24.07 -17.88 30.31
C THR A 44 25.40 -17.42 30.91
N THR A 45 25.44 -16.19 31.48
CA THR A 45 26.49 -15.78 32.41
C THR A 45 25.91 -15.00 33.59
N THR A 46 26.16 -15.52 34.77
CA THR A 46 26.25 -14.93 36.13
C THR A 46 25.19 -13.94 36.64
N ALA A 47 24.60 -14.32 37.76
CA ALA A 47 23.58 -13.64 38.53
C ALA A 47 24.06 -12.28 39.08
N THR A 48 23.35 -11.23 38.70
CA THR A 48 23.37 -9.91 39.36
C THR A 48 22.02 -9.60 40.00
N SER A 49 22.01 -8.81 41.07
CA SER A 49 20.84 -8.58 41.95
C SER A 49 19.62 -7.97 41.22
N PRO A 50 18.38 -8.24 41.71
CA PRO A 50 17.12 -7.87 40.99
C PRO A 50 16.95 -6.37 40.72
N THR A 51 17.51 -5.50 41.56
CA THR A 51 17.37 -4.03 41.44
C THR A 51 18.22 -3.45 40.33
N THR A 52 19.35 -4.05 40.03
CA THR A 52 20.24 -3.61 38.94
C THR A 52 19.70 -4.06 37.55
N LEU A 53 19.08 -5.22 37.51
CA LEU A 53 18.45 -5.76 36.28
C LEU A 53 17.25 -4.94 35.81
N ALA A 54 16.41 -4.46 36.72
CA ALA A 54 15.28 -3.58 36.38
C ALA A 54 15.75 -2.23 35.82
N ALA A 55 16.79 -1.62 36.43
CA ALA A 55 17.35 -0.35 35.95
C ALA A 55 18.05 -0.48 34.60
N ILE A 56 18.71 -1.61 34.29
CA ILE A 56 19.34 -1.91 33.02
C ILE A 56 18.27 -2.16 31.97
N GLY A 57 17.19 -2.88 32.30
CA GLY A 57 16.06 -3.13 31.39
C GLY A 57 15.34 -1.85 30.96
N ILE A 58 15.07 -0.95 31.91
CA ILE A 58 14.42 0.34 31.62
C ILE A 58 15.34 1.26 30.82
N ARG A 59 16.63 1.34 31.12
CA ARG A 59 17.58 2.12 30.33
C ARG A 59 17.77 1.57 28.91
N SER A 60 17.84 0.26 28.74
CA SER A 60 17.95 -0.35 27.39
C SER A 60 16.68 -0.16 26.58
N THR A 61 15.50 -0.18 27.20
CA THR A 61 14.22 0.09 26.55
C THR A 61 14.09 1.57 26.17
N LEU A 62 14.49 2.48 27.06
CA LEU A 62 14.50 3.91 26.79
C LEU A 62 15.54 4.31 25.74
N SER A 63 16.72 3.66 25.72
CA SER A 63 17.70 3.90 24.64
C SER A 63 17.18 3.40 23.30
N ARG A 64 16.58 2.20 23.21
CA ARG A 64 15.97 1.69 21.98
C ARG A 64 14.82 2.58 21.48
N VAL A 65 14.01 3.12 22.41
CA VAL A 65 12.97 4.10 22.07
C VAL A 65 13.59 5.42 21.61
N ARG A 66 14.63 5.91 22.26
CA ARG A 66 15.36 7.12 21.86
C ARG A 66 16.06 6.93 20.52
N ASP A 67 16.73 5.81 20.28
CA ASP A 67 17.41 5.48 19.05
C ASP A 67 16.40 5.26 17.89
N SER A 68 15.19 4.74 18.19
CA SER A 68 14.10 4.70 17.23
C SER A 68 13.50 6.08 16.92
N LEU A 69 13.70 7.07 17.79
CA LEU A 69 13.25 8.45 17.59
C LEU A 69 14.27 9.33 16.84
N THR A 70 15.55 8.92 16.80
CA THR A 70 16.65 9.62 16.14
C THR A 70 17.22 8.86 14.93
N SER A 71 16.59 7.75 14.52
CA SER A 71 17.12 6.85 13.52
C SER A 71 17.32 7.53 12.17
N LYS A 72 18.54 7.37 11.63
CA LYS A 72 18.85 7.50 10.20
C LYS A 72 17.81 6.77 9.36
N GLU A 73 17.58 7.22 8.13
CA GLU A 73 16.76 6.49 7.15
C GLU A 73 17.22 5.02 7.11
N ARG A 74 16.23 4.11 7.04
CA ARG A 74 16.53 2.66 6.99
C ARG A 74 17.21 2.33 5.67
N SER A 75 18.19 1.43 5.71
CA SER A 75 18.79 0.90 4.48
C SER A 75 17.76 0.09 3.67
N ARG A 76 18.00 -0.09 2.36
CA ARG A 76 17.17 -0.92 1.48
C ARG A 76 16.94 -2.32 2.08
N GLU A 77 17.99 -2.95 2.59
CA GLU A 77 17.91 -4.28 3.20
C GLU A 77 17.06 -4.29 4.48
N GLN A 78 17.21 -3.29 5.34
CA GLN A 78 16.38 -3.14 6.53
C GLN A 78 14.90 -2.93 6.21
N LEU A 79 14.60 -2.19 5.15
CA LEU A 79 13.23 -2.01 4.65
C LEU A 79 12.67 -3.31 4.10
N LYS A 80 13.42 -4.03 3.26
CA LYS A 80 13.04 -5.32 2.67
C LYS A 80 12.67 -6.34 3.74
N ILE A 81 13.56 -6.56 4.73
CA ILE A 81 13.32 -7.47 5.86
C ILE A 81 12.13 -7.00 6.70
N GLY A 82 12.05 -5.70 6.97
CA GLY A 82 10.97 -5.12 7.78
C GLY A 82 9.60 -5.24 7.12
N ILE A 83 9.50 -4.99 5.82
CA ILE A 83 8.28 -5.09 5.02
C ILE A 83 7.85 -6.56 4.92
N ALA A 84 8.74 -7.47 4.49
CA ALA A 84 8.44 -8.89 4.41
C ALA A 84 7.93 -9.43 5.75
N GLY A 85 8.67 -9.21 6.83
CA GLY A 85 8.27 -9.67 8.17
C GLY A 85 7.00 -8.99 8.72
N PHE A 86 6.65 -7.79 8.26
CA PHE A 86 5.37 -7.14 8.59
C PHE A 86 4.22 -7.89 7.92
N TYR A 87 4.31 -8.14 6.63
CA TYR A 87 3.27 -8.82 5.86
C TYR A 87 3.16 -10.30 6.20
N ASP A 88 4.26 -11.01 6.46
CA ASP A 88 4.22 -12.41 6.93
C ASP A 88 3.36 -12.59 8.19
N ARG A 89 3.38 -11.61 9.09
CA ARG A 89 2.62 -11.67 10.35
C ARG A 89 1.20 -11.12 10.24
N SER A 90 0.93 -10.22 9.31
CA SER A 90 -0.36 -9.52 9.23
C SER A 90 -1.30 -10.06 8.15
N SER A 91 -0.78 -10.71 7.10
CA SER A 91 -1.59 -11.08 5.93
C SER A 91 -2.75 -12.00 6.26
N LYS A 92 -2.54 -13.02 7.10
CA LYS A 92 -3.65 -13.91 7.51
C LYS A 92 -4.79 -13.15 8.17
N LEU A 93 -4.45 -12.19 9.02
CA LEU A 93 -5.45 -11.39 9.69
C LEU A 93 -6.21 -10.46 8.74
N TRP A 94 -5.48 -9.84 7.79
CA TRP A 94 -6.11 -9.04 6.75
C TRP A 94 -7.08 -9.86 5.93
N GLU A 95 -6.68 -11.08 5.53
CA GLU A 95 -7.54 -12.03 4.83
C GLU A 95 -8.81 -12.36 5.64
N ASP A 96 -8.65 -12.68 6.93
CA ASP A 96 -9.78 -13.04 7.82
C ASP A 96 -10.77 -11.88 8.02
N VAL A 97 -10.34 -10.63 7.94
CA VAL A 97 -11.18 -9.43 8.19
C VAL A 97 -11.68 -8.78 6.90
N TRP A 98 -10.82 -8.67 5.89
CA TRP A 98 -11.04 -7.89 4.67
C TRP A 98 -11.19 -8.75 3.41
N GLY A 99 -10.96 -10.07 3.51
CA GLY A 99 -10.99 -10.98 2.38
C GLY A 99 -9.68 -11.03 1.59
N GLU A 100 -9.79 -11.37 0.32
CA GLU A 100 -8.65 -11.72 -0.53
C GLU A 100 -7.92 -10.50 -1.14
N HIS A 101 -8.36 -9.29 -0.84
CA HIS A 101 -7.78 -8.04 -1.33
C HIS A 101 -7.17 -7.25 -0.18
N MET A 102 -5.93 -6.81 -0.35
CA MET A 102 -5.16 -6.12 0.71
C MET A 102 -5.02 -4.61 0.46
N HIS A 103 -5.91 -4.04 -0.30
CA HIS A 103 -5.94 -2.64 -0.70
C HIS A 103 -7.28 -1.98 -0.37
N HIS A 104 -7.36 -0.65 -0.51
CA HIS A 104 -8.59 0.11 -0.31
C HIS A 104 -9.64 -0.24 -1.37
N GLY A 105 -10.87 0.20 -1.14
CA GLY A 105 -12.00 0.00 -2.06
C GLY A 105 -12.44 1.28 -2.75
N TYR A 106 -13.26 1.14 -3.80
CA TYR A 106 -13.95 2.22 -4.49
C TYR A 106 -15.31 2.49 -3.83
N TYR A 107 -15.46 3.66 -3.21
CA TYR A 107 -16.63 4.03 -2.41
C TYR A 107 -17.49 5.10 -3.08
N ILE A 108 -17.97 4.78 -4.28
CA ILE A 108 -19.04 5.54 -4.90
C ILE A 108 -20.20 4.56 -5.16
N PRO A 109 -21.38 4.79 -4.56
CA PRO A 109 -21.71 5.90 -3.64
C PRO A 109 -21.03 5.80 -2.27
N GLU A 110 -20.91 6.95 -1.55
CA GLU A 110 -20.16 7.06 -0.26
C GLU A 110 -20.71 6.20 0.89
N ASP A 111 -21.97 5.79 0.85
CA ASP A 111 -22.66 5.00 1.87
C ASP A 111 -22.48 3.49 1.70
N ARG A 112 -21.66 3.08 0.75
CA ARG A 112 -21.37 1.69 0.45
C ARG A 112 -20.83 0.95 1.68
N THR A 113 -21.41 -0.20 1.99
CA THR A 113 -21.09 -1.02 3.17
C THR A 113 -20.41 -2.34 2.83
N ASP A 114 -20.52 -2.81 1.57
CA ASP A 114 -19.81 -3.99 1.10
C ASP A 114 -18.35 -3.62 0.75
N HIS A 115 -17.47 -3.85 1.71
CA HIS A 115 -16.06 -3.50 1.57
C HIS A 115 -15.31 -4.42 0.62
N GLN A 116 -15.67 -5.70 0.57
CA GLN A 116 -15.01 -6.67 -0.33
C GLN A 116 -15.34 -6.37 -1.78
N GLN A 117 -16.62 -6.12 -2.07
CA GLN A 117 -17.01 -5.68 -3.42
C GLN A 117 -16.41 -4.32 -3.78
N ALA A 118 -16.29 -3.39 -2.83
CA ALA A 118 -15.63 -2.11 -3.08
C ALA A 118 -14.16 -2.28 -3.50
N GLN A 119 -13.46 -3.28 -2.95
CA GLN A 119 -12.07 -3.59 -3.34
C GLN A 119 -12.02 -4.14 -4.78
N VAL A 120 -12.92 -5.04 -5.15
CA VAL A 120 -13.02 -5.53 -6.54
C VAL A 120 -13.31 -4.38 -7.50
N ASP A 121 -14.28 -3.52 -7.16
CA ASP A 121 -14.65 -2.38 -7.99
C ASP A 121 -13.51 -1.36 -8.14
N LEU A 122 -12.64 -1.21 -7.13
CA LEU A 122 -11.45 -0.36 -7.27
C LEU A 122 -10.57 -0.86 -8.41
N ILE A 123 -10.34 -2.17 -8.52
CA ILE A 123 -9.55 -2.74 -9.62
C ILE A 123 -10.22 -2.43 -10.96
N ASP A 124 -11.51 -2.69 -11.07
CA ASP A 124 -12.26 -2.49 -12.31
C ASP A 124 -12.30 -1.01 -12.74
N GLU A 125 -12.54 -0.10 -11.80
CA GLU A 125 -12.57 1.33 -12.12
C GLU A 125 -11.16 1.89 -12.43
N VAL A 126 -10.11 1.38 -11.82
CA VAL A 126 -8.71 1.74 -12.17
C VAL A 126 -8.38 1.25 -13.59
N LEU A 127 -8.72 0.00 -13.94
CA LEU A 127 -8.50 -0.54 -15.28
C LEU A 127 -9.24 0.29 -16.34
N LYS A 128 -10.49 0.64 -16.09
CA LYS A 128 -11.31 1.49 -16.95
C LYS A 128 -10.74 2.90 -17.08
N TRP A 129 -10.34 3.53 -15.96
CA TRP A 129 -9.71 4.84 -15.94
C TRP A 129 -8.39 4.86 -16.72
N ALA A 130 -7.64 3.75 -16.67
CA ALA A 130 -6.38 3.59 -17.40
C ALA A 130 -6.58 3.19 -18.87
N ASP A 131 -7.81 3.21 -19.40
CA ASP A 131 -8.17 2.80 -20.76
C ASP A 131 -7.66 1.40 -21.12
N VAL A 132 -7.74 0.45 -20.16
CA VAL A 132 -7.50 -0.96 -20.47
C VAL A 132 -8.75 -1.52 -21.14
N PRO A 133 -8.64 -2.09 -22.35
CA PRO A 133 -9.80 -2.58 -23.09
C PRO A 133 -10.57 -3.66 -22.32
N THR A 134 -11.90 -3.66 -22.40
CA THR A 134 -12.77 -4.62 -21.69
C THR A 134 -13.45 -5.64 -22.61
N GLY A 135 -13.28 -5.52 -23.91
CA GLY A 135 -13.88 -6.41 -24.92
C GLY A 135 -13.34 -6.15 -26.31
N ALA A 136 -13.64 -7.03 -27.26
CA ALA A 136 -13.41 -6.77 -28.66
C ALA A 136 -14.28 -5.58 -29.08
N GLY A 137 -13.68 -4.53 -29.65
CA GLY A 137 -14.45 -3.39 -30.18
C GLY A 137 -15.44 -3.85 -31.24
N GLU A 138 -16.67 -3.41 -31.12
CA GLU A 138 -17.75 -3.78 -32.04
C GLU A 138 -17.61 -3.13 -33.44
N ASP A 139 -16.61 -2.27 -33.64
CA ASP A 139 -16.52 -1.39 -34.82
C ASP A 139 -15.60 -1.87 -35.95
N GLY A 140 -14.99 -3.03 -35.85
CA GLY A 140 -14.17 -3.62 -36.92
C GLY A 140 -12.89 -2.83 -37.28
N THR A 141 -12.60 -1.73 -36.59
CA THR A 141 -11.41 -0.91 -36.79
C THR A 141 -10.38 -1.28 -35.70
N GLY A 142 -9.62 -2.35 -35.93
CA GLY A 142 -8.45 -2.71 -35.12
C GLY A 142 -8.63 -2.54 -33.62
N SER A 143 -9.47 -3.38 -33.00
CA SER A 143 -9.72 -3.33 -31.55
C SER A 143 -8.41 -3.32 -30.77
N PRO A 144 -8.25 -2.45 -29.76
CA PRO A 144 -7.10 -2.52 -28.87
C PRO A 144 -7.05 -3.93 -28.26
N LEU A 145 -5.89 -4.58 -28.38
CA LEU A 145 -5.71 -5.95 -27.90
C LEU A 145 -5.96 -6.00 -26.39
N LEU A 146 -6.75 -6.98 -25.97
CA LEU A 146 -6.92 -7.29 -24.54
C LEU A 146 -5.57 -7.68 -23.92
N PRO A 147 -5.35 -7.41 -22.65
CA PRO A 147 -4.17 -7.91 -21.96
C PRO A 147 -4.06 -9.43 -22.08
N THR A 148 -2.88 -9.92 -22.40
CA THR A 148 -2.56 -11.34 -22.51
C THR A 148 -1.59 -11.79 -21.42
N LYS A 149 -0.71 -10.89 -20.97
CA LYS A 149 0.30 -11.12 -19.96
C LYS A 149 0.38 -9.95 -18.98
N CYS A 150 -0.05 -10.17 -17.74
CA CYS A 150 0.01 -9.20 -16.67
C CYS A 150 1.12 -9.53 -15.67
N VAL A 151 1.85 -8.52 -15.18
CA VAL A 151 2.63 -8.62 -13.94
C VAL A 151 1.99 -7.73 -12.87
N ASP A 152 1.79 -8.28 -11.67
CA ASP A 152 1.29 -7.58 -10.49
C ASP A 152 2.42 -7.38 -9.48
N VAL A 153 2.91 -6.14 -9.38
CA VAL A 153 4.10 -5.78 -8.62
C VAL A 153 3.71 -5.34 -7.21
N GLY A 154 3.99 -6.19 -6.24
CA GLY A 154 3.52 -6.04 -4.87
C GLY A 154 2.12 -6.63 -4.67
N CYS A 155 1.90 -7.82 -5.23
CA CYS A 155 0.60 -8.46 -5.39
C CYS A 155 -0.13 -8.85 -4.09
N GLY A 156 0.50 -8.74 -2.92
CA GLY A 156 -0.05 -9.29 -1.68
C GLY A 156 -0.34 -10.79 -1.81
N ILE A 157 -1.53 -11.23 -1.40
CA ILE A 157 -2.00 -12.62 -1.59
C ILE A 157 -2.68 -12.82 -2.96
N GLY A 158 -2.49 -11.90 -3.90
CA GLY A 158 -2.85 -12.04 -5.31
C GLY A 158 -4.32 -11.81 -5.67
N GLY A 159 -5.07 -11.04 -4.88
CA GLY A 159 -6.47 -10.72 -5.18
C GLY A 159 -6.64 -10.04 -6.52
N SER A 160 -5.87 -8.96 -6.77
CA SER A 160 -5.88 -8.23 -8.05
C SER A 160 -5.45 -9.10 -9.22
N SER A 161 -4.35 -9.86 -9.06
CA SER A 161 -3.83 -10.76 -10.10
C SER A 161 -4.88 -11.79 -10.53
N ARG A 162 -5.54 -12.46 -9.57
CA ARG A 162 -6.59 -13.44 -9.85
C ARG A 162 -7.81 -12.81 -10.51
N HIS A 163 -8.20 -11.60 -10.09
CA HIS A 163 -9.31 -10.87 -10.71
C HIS A 163 -9.01 -10.50 -12.16
N ILE A 164 -7.83 -9.92 -12.43
CA ILE A 164 -7.38 -9.55 -13.78
C ILE A 164 -7.27 -10.79 -14.69
N ALA A 165 -6.69 -11.89 -14.17
CA ALA A 165 -6.57 -13.14 -14.91
C ALA A 165 -7.95 -13.67 -15.37
N ARG A 166 -8.96 -13.69 -14.47
CA ARG A 166 -10.33 -14.10 -14.82
C ARG A 166 -11.00 -13.15 -15.81
N LYS A 167 -10.86 -11.85 -15.57
CA LYS A 167 -11.52 -10.82 -16.38
C LYS A 167 -11.09 -10.86 -17.84
N TYR A 168 -9.81 -11.09 -18.08
CA TYR A 168 -9.22 -11.02 -19.44
C TYR A 168 -8.85 -12.39 -20.02
N GLY A 169 -8.88 -13.47 -19.23
CA GLY A 169 -8.32 -14.76 -19.64
C GLY A 169 -6.80 -14.73 -19.85
N CYS A 170 -6.12 -13.75 -19.26
CA CYS A 170 -4.67 -13.54 -19.39
C CYS A 170 -3.87 -14.29 -18.33
N THR A 171 -2.57 -14.47 -18.59
CA THR A 171 -1.66 -14.90 -17.52
C THR A 171 -1.31 -13.72 -16.61
N ALA A 172 -1.36 -13.92 -15.30
CA ALA A 172 -0.99 -12.93 -14.29
C ALA A 172 0.11 -13.47 -13.37
N ASN A 173 1.26 -12.81 -13.38
CA ASN A 173 2.41 -13.15 -12.55
C ASN A 173 2.52 -12.15 -11.40
N GLY A 174 2.22 -12.58 -10.18
CA GLY A 174 2.33 -11.73 -8.99
C GLY A 174 3.70 -11.87 -8.32
N ILE A 175 4.29 -10.74 -7.91
CA ILE A 175 5.49 -10.73 -7.09
C ILE A 175 5.28 -10.01 -5.77
N THR A 176 5.87 -10.55 -4.70
CA THR A 176 5.86 -9.98 -3.36
C THR A 176 7.16 -10.29 -2.63
N LEU A 177 7.52 -9.49 -1.63
CA LEU A 177 8.66 -9.79 -0.74
C LEU A 177 8.33 -10.84 0.33
N SER A 178 7.05 -11.15 0.56
CA SER A 178 6.60 -12.05 1.62
C SER A 178 6.45 -13.49 1.11
N PRO A 179 7.24 -14.46 1.62
CA PRO A 179 7.06 -15.88 1.31
C PRO A 179 5.67 -16.40 1.65
N TYR A 180 5.11 -15.92 2.77
CA TYR A 180 3.75 -16.28 3.17
C TYR A 180 2.71 -15.83 2.12
N GLN A 181 2.81 -14.58 1.65
CA GLN A 181 1.87 -14.06 0.65
C GLN A 181 1.97 -14.82 -0.68
N ALA A 182 3.18 -15.08 -1.16
CA ALA A 182 3.38 -15.83 -2.40
C ALA A 182 2.80 -17.25 -2.30
N GLN A 183 3.05 -17.95 -1.18
CA GLN A 183 2.49 -19.27 -0.94
C GLN A 183 0.96 -19.20 -0.89
N ARG A 184 0.38 -18.29 -0.10
CA ARG A 184 -1.08 -18.15 0.05
C ARG A 184 -1.75 -17.76 -1.26
N GLY A 185 -1.14 -16.91 -2.07
CA GLY A 185 -1.60 -16.55 -3.41
C GLY A 185 -1.75 -17.76 -4.32
N ASN A 186 -0.74 -18.65 -4.34
CA ASN A 186 -0.78 -19.89 -5.11
C ASN A 186 -1.83 -20.89 -4.58
N GLU A 187 -1.99 -20.99 -3.25
CA GLU A 187 -3.07 -21.80 -2.64
C GLU A 187 -4.45 -21.31 -3.09
N LEU A 188 -4.71 -20.01 -3.00
CA LEU A 188 -5.97 -19.40 -3.43
C LEU A 188 -6.21 -19.55 -4.94
N ALA A 189 -5.18 -19.43 -5.78
CA ALA A 189 -5.31 -19.66 -7.22
C ALA A 189 -5.72 -21.11 -7.52
N LYS A 190 -5.13 -22.07 -6.82
CA LYS A 190 -5.49 -23.49 -6.92
C LYS A 190 -6.90 -23.78 -6.40
N GLU A 191 -7.27 -23.25 -5.23
CA GLU A 191 -8.62 -23.37 -4.65
C GLU A 191 -9.69 -22.85 -5.62
N GLN A 192 -9.34 -21.85 -6.42
CA GLN A 192 -10.21 -21.19 -7.38
C GLN A 192 -10.08 -21.73 -8.83
N ASN A 193 -9.29 -22.79 -9.04
CA ASN A 193 -9.04 -23.44 -10.33
C ASN A 193 -8.54 -22.48 -11.44
N ILE A 194 -7.63 -21.57 -11.09
CA ILE A 194 -6.99 -20.62 -12.00
C ILE A 194 -5.46 -20.57 -11.82
N ASP A 195 -4.87 -21.57 -11.21
CA ASP A 195 -3.43 -21.70 -11.01
C ASP A 195 -2.64 -21.85 -12.32
N ASN A 196 -3.31 -22.20 -13.42
CA ASN A 196 -2.78 -22.15 -14.78
C ASN A 196 -2.68 -20.71 -15.34
N LEU A 197 -3.43 -19.75 -14.79
CA LEU A 197 -3.44 -18.34 -15.22
C LEU A 197 -2.75 -17.43 -14.22
N ALA A 198 -2.89 -17.66 -12.91
CA ALA A 198 -2.35 -16.79 -11.88
C ALA A 198 -1.29 -17.52 -11.05
N GLN A 199 -0.05 -17.00 -11.04
CA GLN A 199 1.08 -17.59 -10.31
C GLN A 199 1.79 -16.51 -9.49
N PHE A 200 2.33 -16.89 -8.33
CA PHE A 200 2.92 -15.97 -7.37
C PHE A 200 4.29 -16.44 -6.93
N GLN A 201 5.24 -15.49 -6.85
CA GLN A 201 6.60 -15.77 -6.41
C GLN A 201 7.16 -14.67 -5.52
N VAL A 202 8.17 -15.02 -4.74
CA VAL A 202 8.94 -14.07 -3.94
C VAL A 202 9.95 -13.38 -4.84
N ALA A 203 9.83 -12.07 -4.99
CA ALA A 203 10.78 -11.26 -5.75
C ALA A 203 10.82 -9.81 -5.26
N ASP A 204 11.94 -9.14 -5.55
CA ASP A 204 12.12 -7.71 -5.29
C ASP A 204 11.64 -6.90 -6.50
N ALA A 205 10.71 -5.98 -6.30
CA ALA A 205 10.22 -5.08 -7.35
C ALA A 205 11.31 -4.16 -7.95
N LEU A 206 12.45 -4.03 -7.27
CA LEU A 206 13.61 -3.26 -7.75
C LEU A 206 14.61 -4.11 -8.54
N ASP A 207 14.33 -5.40 -8.72
CA ASP A 207 15.17 -6.36 -9.46
C ASP A 207 14.31 -7.58 -9.80
N MET A 208 13.39 -7.39 -10.75
CA MET A 208 12.38 -8.40 -11.07
C MET A 208 12.97 -9.55 -11.90
N PRO A 209 12.64 -10.83 -11.59
CA PRO A 209 13.19 -12.00 -12.27
C PRO A 209 12.43 -12.28 -13.59
N PHE A 210 12.21 -11.25 -14.38
CA PHE A 210 11.55 -11.34 -15.68
C PHE A 210 12.43 -10.75 -16.77
N GLU A 211 12.29 -11.26 -17.98
CA GLU A 211 12.96 -10.72 -19.15
C GLU A 211 12.37 -9.34 -19.53
N ASP A 212 13.14 -8.59 -20.29
CA ASP A 212 12.69 -7.32 -20.85
C ASP A 212 11.50 -7.53 -21.79
N ASN A 213 10.58 -6.58 -21.85
CA ASN A 213 9.46 -6.58 -22.79
C ASN A 213 8.55 -7.83 -22.68
N SER A 214 8.29 -8.30 -21.45
CA SER A 214 7.55 -9.54 -21.19
C SER A 214 6.05 -9.37 -21.02
N PHE A 215 5.58 -8.17 -20.62
CA PHE A 215 4.20 -7.95 -20.18
C PHE A 215 3.52 -6.79 -20.94
N ASP A 216 2.30 -7.01 -21.40
CA ASP A 216 1.46 -5.98 -22.02
C ASP A 216 0.69 -5.16 -20.98
N LEU A 217 0.51 -5.68 -19.75
CA LEU A 217 -0.04 -4.98 -18.60
C LEU A 217 0.88 -5.09 -17.38
N VAL A 218 1.38 -3.95 -16.92
CA VAL A 218 2.15 -3.84 -15.68
C VAL A 218 1.29 -3.14 -14.64
N TRP A 219 0.93 -3.85 -13.59
CA TRP A 219 0.02 -3.44 -12.54
C TRP A 219 0.75 -3.30 -11.20
N SER A 220 0.51 -2.21 -10.49
CA SER A 220 1.02 -1.99 -9.13
C SER A 220 -0.03 -1.21 -8.32
N LEU A 221 -0.66 -1.88 -7.36
CA LEU A 221 -1.71 -1.30 -6.52
C LEU A 221 -1.28 -1.31 -5.06
N GLU A 222 -1.15 -0.13 -4.45
CA GLU A 222 -0.73 0.08 -3.06
C GLU A 222 0.58 -0.65 -2.68
N SER A 223 1.55 -0.54 -3.57
CA SER A 223 2.90 -1.10 -3.34
C SER A 223 4.01 -0.07 -3.60
N GLY A 224 3.76 0.92 -4.46
CA GLY A 224 4.75 1.95 -4.82
C GLY A 224 5.29 2.76 -3.64
N GLU A 225 4.49 2.99 -2.61
CA GLU A 225 4.90 3.67 -1.37
C GLU A 225 6.00 2.95 -0.62
N HIS A 226 6.09 1.63 -0.75
CA HIS A 226 7.09 0.79 -0.11
C HIS A 226 8.45 0.81 -0.81
N MET A 227 8.54 1.33 -2.03
CA MET A 227 9.77 1.34 -2.82
C MET A 227 10.74 2.43 -2.34
N PRO A 228 11.94 2.07 -1.84
CA PRO A 228 12.91 3.06 -1.36
C PRO A 228 13.54 3.87 -2.50
N ASP A 229 13.65 3.30 -3.67
CA ASP A 229 14.20 3.91 -4.89
C ASP A 229 13.11 3.94 -5.97
N LYS A 230 12.44 5.09 -6.10
CA LYS A 230 11.33 5.28 -7.05
C LYS A 230 11.82 5.23 -8.50
N ARG A 231 13.03 5.73 -8.77
CA ARG A 231 13.61 5.68 -10.12
C ARG A 231 13.84 4.23 -10.52
N LYS A 232 14.54 3.46 -9.70
CA LYS A 232 14.81 2.04 -9.96
C LYS A 232 13.53 1.22 -10.09
N PHE A 233 12.51 1.54 -9.29
CA PHE A 233 11.18 0.92 -9.40
C PHE A 233 10.56 1.18 -10.78
N LEU A 234 10.53 2.43 -11.22
CA LEU A 234 10.00 2.78 -12.54
C LEU A 234 10.84 2.22 -13.68
N ASP A 235 12.18 2.23 -13.57
CA ASP A 235 13.08 1.59 -14.53
C ASP A 235 12.70 0.10 -14.72
N GLU A 236 12.41 -0.64 -13.65
CA GLU A 236 12.01 -2.05 -13.70
C GLU A 236 10.61 -2.22 -14.31
N LEU A 237 9.62 -1.38 -13.95
CA LEU A 237 8.29 -1.44 -14.57
C LEU A 237 8.39 -1.22 -16.10
N PHE A 238 9.18 -0.23 -16.52
CA PHE A 238 9.40 0.04 -17.95
C PHE A 238 10.19 -1.07 -18.62
N ARG A 239 11.18 -1.66 -17.95
CA ARG A 239 11.99 -2.76 -18.50
C ARG A 239 11.11 -3.96 -18.84
N VAL A 240 10.27 -4.40 -17.91
CA VAL A 240 9.44 -5.59 -18.09
C VAL A 240 8.21 -5.35 -18.97
N ALA A 241 7.74 -4.11 -19.12
CA ALA A 241 6.65 -3.77 -20.03
C ALA A 241 7.07 -3.98 -21.48
N MET A 242 6.19 -4.51 -22.32
CA MET A 242 6.35 -4.56 -23.78
C MET A 242 6.31 -3.15 -24.37
N PRO A 243 6.92 -2.90 -25.54
CA PRO A 243 6.67 -1.69 -26.32
C PRO A 243 5.16 -1.48 -26.51
N GLY A 244 4.64 -0.27 -26.20
CA GLY A 244 3.20 0.03 -26.20
C GLY A 244 2.42 -0.53 -25.00
N GLY A 245 3.03 -1.35 -24.15
CA GLY A 245 2.41 -1.94 -22.97
C GLY A 245 1.94 -0.88 -21.96
N ARG A 246 0.82 -1.17 -21.28
CA ARG A 246 0.21 -0.28 -20.29
C ARG A 246 0.86 -0.49 -18.92
N ILE A 247 1.27 0.60 -18.27
CA ILE A 247 1.79 0.62 -16.89
C ILE A 247 0.78 1.39 -16.04
N ILE A 248 0.37 0.79 -14.92
CA ILE A 248 -0.60 1.37 -13.97
C ILE A 248 0.01 1.33 -12.57
N ILE A 249 0.03 2.47 -11.90
CA ILE A 249 0.53 2.63 -10.54
C ILE A 249 -0.53 3.34 -9.71
N VAL A 250 -1.00 2.70 -8.66
CA VAL A 250 -1.88 3.30 -7.66
C VAL A 250 -1.16 3.24 -6.33
N THR A 251 -0.90 4.38 -5.72
CA THR A 251 -0.01 4.42 -4.55
C THR A 251 -0.29 5.61 -3.63
N TRP A 252 0.09 5.46 -2.37
CA TRP A 252 0.10 6.55 -1.44
C TRP A 252 1.24 7.51 -1.72
N CYS A 253 0.90 8.80 -1.85
CA CYS A 253 1.83 9.89 -2.11
C CYS A 253 1.69 10.98 -1.05
N HIS A 254 2.68 11.86 -0.93
CA HIS A 254 2.41 13.16 -0.34
C HIS A 254 1.82 14.10 -1.40
N ARG A 255 1.18 15.18 -0.96
CA ARG A 255 0.67 16.21 -1.87
C ARG A 255 1.76 16.71 -2.81
N ASP A 256 1.39 17.12 -4.00
CA ASP A 256 2.28 17.87 -4.88
C ASP A 256 2.67 19.21 -4.23
N LEU A 257 3.79 19.75 -4.63
CA LEU A 257 4.26 21.04 -4.14
C LEU A 257 3.51 22.16 -4.87
N GLU A 258 3.15 23.20 -4.12
CA GLU A 258 2.58 24.41 -4.73
C GLU A 258 3.67 25.17 -5.52
N PRO A 259 3.30 25.95 -6.54
CA PRO A 259 4.26 26.76 -7.29
C PRO A 259 5.12 27.64 -6.38
N GLY A 260 6.44 27.47 -6.47
CA GLY A 260 7.40 28.20 -5.65
C GLY A 260 7.78 27.52 -4.32
N GLU A 261 7.12 26.44 -3.91
CA GLU A 261 7.57 25.63 -2.77
C GLU A 261 8.84 24.84 -3.15
N LYS A 262 9.83 24.83 -2.24
CA LYS A 262 11.06 24.05 -2.39
C LYS A 262 10.99 22.66 -1.75
N GLY A 263 9.87 22.34 -1.09
CA GLY A 263 9.64 21.09 -0.38
C GLY A 263 8.50 21.20 0.61
N LEU A 264 8.15 20.11 1.23
CA LEU A 264 7.14 20.04 2.26
C LEU A 264 7.54 20.89 3.48
N THR A 265 6.55 21.42 4.20
CA THR A 265 6.81 22.13 5.44
C THR A 265 7.41 21.20 6.51
N ARG A 266 8.19 21.75 7.43
CA ARG A 266 8.78 21.00 8.56
C ARG A 266 7.75 20.23 9.40
N LYS A 267 6.49 20.69 9.45
CA LYS A 267 5.40 20.01 10.17
C LYS A 267 4.89 18.78 9.38
N GLU A 268 4.81 18.88 8.07
CA GLU A 268 4.44 17.79 7.16
C GLU A 268 5.51 16.70 7.16
N GLU A 269 6.78 17.08 6.99
CA GLU A 269 7.90 16.13 7.05
C GLU A 269 7.94 15.35 8.38
N LYS A 270 7.73 16.05 9.51
CA LYS A 270 7.66 15.39 10.82
C LYS A 270 6.49 14.41 10.95
N LEU A 271 5.34 14.71 10.31
CA LEU A 271 4.20 13.81 10.31
C LEU A 271 4.50 12.56 9.47
N LEU A 272 5.00 12.73 8.25
CA LEU A 272 5.40 11.61 7.38
C LEU A 272 6.49 10.75 8.03
N ALA A 273 7.50 11.36 8.63
CA ALA A 273 8.55 10.62 9.34
C ALA A 273 8.01 9.75 10.49
N LYS A 274 6.94 10.17 11.19
CA LYS A 274 6.28 9.34 12.21
C LYS A 274 5.52 8.18 11.59
N ILE A 275 4.84 8.40 10.48
CA ILE A 275 4.13 7.38 9.71
C ILE A 275 5.13 6.34 9.20
N ASN A 276 6.21 6.78 8.54
CA ASN A 276 7.25 5.92 8.00
C ASN A 276 7.85 4.99 9.06
N ARG A 277 8.11 5.52 10.26
CA ARG A 277 8.61 4.69 11.37
C ARG A 277 7.62 3.61 11.79
N SER A 278 6.33 3.91 11.73
CA SER A 278 5.29 2.99 12.20
C SER A 278 4.99 1.87 11.20
N TYR A 279 5.02 2.15 9.90
CA TYR A 279 4.67 1.21 8.83
C TYR A 279 5.86 0.69 8.03
N TYR A 280 7.10 0.92 8.48
CA TYR A 280 8.31 0.54 7.75
C TYR A 280 8.38 1.14 6.34
N LEU A 281 7.77 2.33 6.14
CA LEU A 281 7.81 3.00 4.87
C LEU A 281 9.14 3.75 4.67
N PRO A 282 9.64 3.81 3.43
CA PRO A 282 10.72 4.70 3.03
C PRO A 282 10.23 6.15 2.93
N ARG A 283 11.05 7.01 2.35
CA ARG A 283 10.68 8.38 2.07
C ARG A 283 9.56 8.44 1.01
N TRP A 284 8.57 9.29 1.25
CA TRP A 284 7.47 9.51 0.32
C TRP A 284 7.90 10.41 -0.85
N CYS A 285 7.20 10.27 -1.97
CA CYS A 285 7.23 11.23 -3.06
C CYS A 285 5.81 11.68 -3.42
N SER A 286 5.68 12.69 -4.26
CA SER A 286 4.41 13.15 -4.82
C SER A 286 4.04 12.38 -6.09
N VAL A 287 2.83 12.60 -6.61
CA VAL A 287 2.43 12.12 -7.93
C VAL A 287 3.28 12.77 -9.01
N ASP A 288 3.58 14.09 -8.88
CA ASP A 288 4.44 14.82 -9.79
C ASP A 288 5.82 14.17 -9.93
N ASN A 289 6.43 13.72 -8.83
CA ASN A 289 7.73 13.05 -8.90
C ASN A 289 7.69 11.72 -9.67
N TYR A 290 6.58 10.96 -9.58
CA TYR A 290 6.42 9.77 -10.42
C TYR A 290 6.29 10.15 -11.90
N VAL A 291 5.49 11.18 -12.20
CA VAL A 291 5.29 11.67 -13.58
C VAL A 291 6.59 12.17 -14.19
N GLU A 292 7.38 12.97 -13.46
CA GLU A 292 8.71 13.44 -13.90
C GLU A 292 9.60 12.27 -14.34
N ILE A 293 9.69 11.21 -13.52
CA ILE A 293 10.51 10.03 -13.87
C ILE A 293 9.92 9.28 -15.08
N ILE A 294 8.60 9.15 -15.18
CA ILE A 294 7.93 8.51 -16.31
C ILE A 294 8.20 9.26 -17.62
N GLU A 295 8.16 10.60 -17.58
CA GLU A 295 8.47 11.45 -18.74
C GLU A 295 9.94 11.32 -19.15
N GLU A 296 10.88 11.29 -18.19
CA GLU A 296 12.29 11.02 -18.46
C GLU A 296 12.53 9.64 -19.10
N LEU A 297 11.72 8.62 -18.75
CA LEU A 297 11.75 7.30 -19.35
C LEU A 297 11.04 7.24 -20.73
N GLY A 298 10.52 8.38 -21.19
CA GLY A 298 9.83 8.50 -22.47
C GLY A 298 8.41 7.98 -22.47
N GLY A 299 7.79 7.82 -21.28
CA GLY A 299 6.41 7.36 -21.15
C GLY A 299 5.42 8.15 -22.01
N LYS A 300 4.48 7.45 -22.65
CA LYS A 300 3.45 8.02 -23.51
C LYS A 300 2.07 7.92 -22.84
N ASP A 301 1.12 8.72 -23.29
CA ASP A 301 -0.27 8.71 -22.80
C ASP A 301 -0.33 8.79 -21.27
N VAL A 302 0.49 9.66 -20.67
CA VAL A 302 0.56 9.82 -19.22
C VAL A 302 -0.73 10.43 -18.69
N LYS A 303 -1.41 9.71 -17.81
CA LYS A 303 -2.56 10.23 -17.04
C LYS A 303 -2.25 10.15 -15.55
N ARG A 304 -2.80 11.08 -14.77
CA ARG A 304 -2.73 11.09 -13.31
C ARG A 304 -4.01 11.60 -12.69
N GLU A 305 -4.37 11.10 -11.53
CA GLU A 305 -5.54 11.54 -10.78
C GLU A 305 -5.35 11.32 -9.28
N ASP A 306 -6.07 12.08 -8.46
CA ASP A 306 -6.14 11.94 -7.00
C ASP A 306 -7.50 11.36 -6.60
N TRP A 307 -7.52 10.08 -6.22
CA TRP A 307 -8.74 9.42 -5.75
C TRP A 307 -8.89 9.40 -4.23
N SER A 308 -8.20 10.30 -3.54
CA SER A 308 -8.30 10.43 -2.09
C SER A 308 -9.73 10.56 -1.59
N TYR A 309 -10.62 11.27 -2.32
CA TYR A 309 -12.02 11.43 -1.95
C TYR A 309 -12.83 10.14 -2.12
N ILE A 310 -12.47 9.30 -3.10
CA ILE A 310 -13.15 8.04 -3.41
C ILE A 310 -12.92 7.00 -2.30
N ILE A 311 -11.70 6.93 -1.77
CA ILE A 311 -11.34 5.96 -0.73
C ILE A 311 -11.66 6.47 0.69
N ALA A 312 -12.00 7.76 0.86
CA ALA A 312 -12.24 8.39 2.16
C ALA A 312 -13.28 7.67 3.04
N PRO A 313 -14.38 7.09 2.51
CA PRO A 313 -15.37 6.37 3.31
C PRO A 313 -14.79 5.17 4.05
N PHE A 314 -13.76 4.52 3.54
CA PHE A 314 -13.03 3.44 4.22
C PHE A 314 -12.60 3.85 5.64
N TRP A 315 -12.02 5.04 5.79
CA TRP A 315 -11.59 5.53 7.09
C TRP A 315 -12.74 5.72 8.07
N LYS A 316 -13.92 6.18 7.57
CA LYS A 316 -15.15 6.29 8.39
C LYS A 316 -15.62 4.92 8.86
N ALA A 317 -15.58 3.90 7.98
CA ALA A 317 -15.96 2.53 8.29
C ALA A 317 -15.03 1.91 9.34
N VAL A 318 -13.72 2.06 9.20
CA VAL A 318 -12.70 1.60 10.15
C VAL A 318 -12.92 2.25 11.53
N ILE A 319 -13.17 3.55 11.60
CA ILE A 319 -13.44 4.25 12.86
C ILE A 319 -14.76 3.76 13.48
N LYS A 320 -15.85 3.67 12.71
CA LYS A 320 -17.17 3.24 13.20
C LYS A 320 -17.10 1.84 13.79
N SER A 321 -16.44 0.91 13.12
CA SER A 321 -16.28 -0.44 13.60
C SER A 321 -15.35 -0.51 14.84
N SER A 322 -14.46 0.48 15.01
CA SER A 322 -13.60 0.63 16.19
C SER A 322 -14.30 1.12 17.45
N LEU A 323 -15.48 1.70 17.37
CA LEU A 323 -16.16 2.35 18.50
C LEU A 323 -17.01 1.42 19.39
N ASN A 324 -16.99 0.11 19.18
CA ASN A 324 -17.78 -0.78 20.00
C ASN A 324 -17.09 -1.12 21.35
N LEU A 325 -17.89 -1.32 22.40
CA LEU A 325 -17.44 -1.46 23.78
C LEU A 325 -16.53 -2.69 24.01
N LYS A 326 -16.72 -3.80 23.29
CA LYS A 326 -15.86 -5.00 23.36
C LYS A 326 -14.44 -4.70 22.91
N SER A 327 -14.36 -3.87 21.94
CA SER A 327 -13.12 -3.41 21.36
C SER A 327 -12.34 -2.46 22.30
N LEU A 328 -13.01 -1.54 23.03
CA LEU A 328 -12.41 -0.66 24.05
C LEU A 328 -11.76 -1.45 25.20
N LEU A 329 -12.44 -2.51 25.67
CA LEU A 329 -11.91 -3.40 26.71
C LEU A 329 -10.74 -4.26 26.21
N GLY A 330 -10.76 -4.67 24.95
CA GLY A 330 -9.66 -5.39 24.30
C GLY A 330 -8.39 -4.55 24.20
N LEU A 331 -8.51 -3.25 23.95
CA LEU A 331 -7.39 -2.33 23.86
C LEU A 331 -6.66 -2.11 25.18
N ALA A 332 -7.41 -1.93 26.27
CA ALA A 332 -6.81 -1.77 27.60
C ALA A 332 -5.99 -3.00 28.01
N LYS A 333 -6.32 -4.18 27.45
CA LYS A 333 -5.62 -5.46 27.67
C LYS A 333 -4.57 -5.78 26.61
N SER A 334 -4.55 -5.04 25.48
CA SER A 334 -3.61 -5.29 24.37
C SER A 334 -2.27 -4.63 24.63
N GLY A 335 -1.19 -5.33 24.37
CA GLY A 335 0.16 -4.86 24.62
C GLY A 335 0.58 -3.63 23.79
N PHE A 336 1.76 -3.09 24.08
CA PHE A 336 2.35 -1.87 23.50
C PHE A 336 2.36 -1.84 21.94
N SER A 337 2.45 -2.99 21.32
CA SER A 337 2.40 -3.11 19.84
C SER A 337 1.04 -2.67 19.26
N THR A 338 -0.07 -2.98 19.94
CA THR A 338 -1.43 -2.58 19.54
C THR A 338 -1.59 -1.07 19.57
N GLN A 339 -1.14 -0.45 20.63
CA GLN A 339 -1.21 1.01 20.80
C GLN A 339 -0.40 1.73 19.72
N ARG A 340 0.75 1.16 19.29
CA ARG A 340 1.58 1.71 18.23
C ARG A 340 0.89 1.64 16.86
N GLY A 341 0.25 0.51 16.54
CA GLY A 341 -0.51 0.36 15.29
C GLY A 341 -1.67 1.35 15.21
N ALA A 342 -2.46 1.48 16.29
CA ALA A 342 -3.53 2.46 16.39
C ALA A 342 -3.06 3.90 16.21
N TYR A 343 -1.95 4.23 16.84
CA TYR A 343 -1.33 5.53 16.69
C TYR A 343 -0.91 5.81 15.23
N ALA A 344 -0.41 4.79 14.54
CA ALA A 344 -0.05 4.88 13.13
C ALA A 344 -1.27 5.17 12.24
N MET A 345 -2.39 4.46 12.45
CA MET A 345 -3.64 4.74 11.71
C MET A 345 -4.16 6.16 12.00
N PHE A 346 -4.09 6.62 13.23
CA PHE A 346 -4.43 8.00 13.56
C PHE A 346 -3.56 9.02 12.83
N LEU A 347 -2.25 8.75 12.70
CA LEU A 347 -1.34 9.62 11.95
C LEU A 347 -1.67 9.63 10.45
N MET A 348 -2.01 8.46 9.86
CA MET A 348 -2.46 8.36 8.47
C MET A 348 -3.72 9.19 8.25
N LEU A 349 -4.77 8.97 9.06
CA LEU A 349 -6.00 9.73 8.99
C LEU A 349 -5.76 11.24 9.16
N ARG A 350 -4.87 11.64 10.07
CA ARG A 350 -4.50 13.04 10.26
C ARG A 350 -3.81 13.63 9.02
N GLY A 351 -2.91 12.87 8.40
CA GLY A 351 -2.24 13.28 7.17
C GLY A 351 -3.22 13.43 6.02
N PHE A 352 -4.11 12.47 5.89
CA PHE A 352 -5.19 12.45 4.91
C PHE A 352 -6.15 13.65 5.07
N ASN A 353 -6.69 13.89 6.28
CA ASN A 353 -7.58 15.01 6.56
C ASN A 353 -6.92 16.39 6.37
N LYS A 354 -5.60 16.47 6.37
CA LYS A 354 -4.83 17.68 6.07
C LYS A 354 -4.54 17.86 4.58
N GLY A 355 -4.93 16.90 3.74
CA GLY A 355 -4.58 16.87 2.32
C GLY A 355 -3.09 16.61 2.07
N LEU A 356 -2.32 16.22 3.09
CA LEU A 356 -0.92 15.88 2.98
C LEU A 356 -0.71 14.51 2.32
N ILE A 357 -1.55 13.53 2.67
CA ILE A 357 -1.52 12.19 2.09
C ILE A 357 -2.54 12.13 0.97
N LYS A 358 -2.10 11.62 -0.16
CA LYS A 358 -2.86 11.47 -1.39
C LYS A 358 -2.90 10.02 -1.83
N PHE A 359 -4.01 9.63 -2.43
CA PHE A 359 -4.14 8.35 -3.12
C PHE A 359 -4.02 8.62 -4.61
N GLY A 360 -2.79 8.52 -5.09
CA GLY A 360 -2.43 8.89 -6.46
C GLY A 360 -2.60 7.72 -7.41
N LEU A 361 -3.21 8.02 -8.56
CA LEU A 361 -3.29 7.13 -9.71
C LEU A 361 -2.41 7.68 -10.82
N ILE A 362 -1.60 6.84 -11.41
CA ILE A 362 -0.72 7.18 -12.53
C ILE A 362 -0.81 6.04 -13.56
N THR A 363 -0.98 6.37 -14.83
CA THR A 363 -0.85 5.40 -15.91
C THR A 363 -0.08 6.01 -17.08
N CYS A 364 0.63 5.15 -17.80
CA CYS A 364 1.33 5.50 -19.04
C CYS A 364 1.46 4.27 -19.94
N ARG A 365 1.99 4.49 -21.13
CA ARG A 365 2.46 3.42 -22.02
C ARG A 365 3.97 3.49 -22.18
N LYS A 366 4.61 2.33 -22.23
CA LYS A 366 5.99 2.25 -22.69
C LYS A 366 6.06 2.71 -24.15
N PRO A 367 7.08 3.50 -24.58
CA PRO A 367 7.25 3.84 -25.99
C PRO A 367 7.23 2.62 -26.89
N SER A 368 6.61 2.72 -28.06
CA SER A 368 6.74 1.71 -29.11
C SER A 368 8.13 1.77 -29.74
N SER A 369 8.64 0.64 -30.23
CA SER A 369 9.98 0.55 -30.84
C SER A 369 10.17 1.38 -32.13
N GLU A 370 9.10 2.03 -32.60
CA GLU A 370 9.09 2.82 -33.85
C GLU A 370 9.01 4.33 -33.63
N SER A 371 9.20 4.83 -32.40
CA SER A 371 9.14 6.29 -32.09
C SER A 371 10.48 6.90 -31.76
#